data_abfa407032fd1d18d4b23398e4b23862
#
_entry.id   abfa407032fd1d18d4b23398e4b23862
#
_cell.length_a   1.000
_cell.length_b   1.000
_cell.length_c   1.000
_cell.angle_alpha   90.00
_cell.angle_beta   90.00
_cell.angle_gamma   90.00
#
_symmetry.space_group_name_H-M   'P 1'
#
loop_
_entity.id
_entity.type
_entity.pdbx_description
1 polymer ?
#
loop_
_entity_poly.entity_id
_entity_poly.type
_entity_poly.pdbx_seq_one_letter_code
_entity_poly.pdbx_strand_id
1 'polypeptide(L)'
;DLEDGDRFIEFYNLVFMQYNRDSNGILSDLEFKNIDTGMGLERMAQILQKKTNNYETDLIFPIVKEASVIANIDYFSSEDRTKISLKILGDHTRAIIHLISDGVVASNLGRGYILRRLLRRMIRHGRLLGIKDYFLSKLASLGISLMQNTYPDLKNNKERILREINIEEKRFLETLDRGEKLLNDFISSGEKLISGSKAFELYDTYGFPLELTKEILEEKNINVDLEGFEREMEAQKERAKAASQKIDLTLKGSIEREIDLFDQTIFEGYNSLNSNGVVKGIFFESNSVEKAIKGQAVQIILDQTSFYGESGGQVGDTGTISGDGTEIYIDKVIRKKNIFLHCGTVIKGEIFRNQLVETRVDNSNRAKAESNHTATHLLQSALKIVIDKSVSQRGSLVAFNKLRFDFNSPHPLSKEQILQIESLVNSWIFENHPIQVKHMEKDDALKAGALAMFGEKYGDIVRVVDVPGVSMELCGGTHVRKTSEVGSFKIINELGISSGIRRIEALSGQLVLDYFKERDETVDKLSDLLKASPSKLFERVSSLQSELITKNKEIQKMKDEIAYFKYSSLSSSANKIGLFS
;
A
#
# COMPACT_ATOMS: atom_id res chain seq x y z
N ASP A 1 19.67 41.38 -19.00
CA ASP A 1 19.30 39.99 -18.87
C ASP A 1 18.08 39.71 -19.72
N LEU A 2 18.26 38.84 -20.74
CA LEU A 2 17.20 38.44 -21.68
C LEU A 2 16.29 37.33 -21.10
N GLU A 3 16.57 36.88 -19.88
CA GLU A 3 15.99 35.66 -19.28
C GLU A 3 14.61 35.86 -18.63
N ASP A 4 14.18 37.07 -18.32
CA ASP A 4 12.98 37.37 -17.53
C ASP A 4 11.98 38.30 -18.22
N GLY A 5 11.60 38.03 -19.44
CA GLY A 5 10.59 38.85 -20.10
C GLY A 5 9.56 38.02 -20.87
N ASP A 6 8.28 38.33 -20.70
CA ASP A 6 7.14 37.80 -21.48
C ASP A 6 7.32 37.87 -23.01
N ARG A 7 8.40 38.50 -23.47
CA ARG A 7 8.74 38.69 -24.89
C ARG A 7 9.61 37.61 -25.49
N PHE A 8 10.32 36.79 -24.66
CA PHE A 8 11.26 35.78 -25.13
C PHE A 8 10.94 34.46 -24.44
N ILE A 9 10.86 33.40 -25.23
CA ILE A 9 10.61 32.04 -24.75
C ILE A 9 11.79 31.17 -25.17
N GLU A 10 12.52 30.62 -24.21
CA GLU A 10 13.51 29.58 -24.46
C GLU A 10 12.81 28.31 -24.97
N PHE A 11 13.22 27.82 -26.13
CA PHE A 11 12.70 26.58 -26.71
C PHE A 11 13.77 25.52 -26.93
N TYR A 12 15.03 25.92 -26.89
CA TYR A 12 16.17 25.05 -27.12
C TYR A 12 17.36 25.51 -26.27
N ASN A 13 17.92 24.60 -25.50
CA ASN A 13 19.08 24.83 -24.64
C ASN A 13 20.26 24.01 -25.16
N LEU A 14 21.40 24.67 -25.42
CA LEU A 14 22.64 24.05 -25.90
C LEU A 14 23.68 24.12 -24.80
N VAL A 15 23.91 23.01 -24.11
CA VAL A 15 24.90 22.89 -23.04
C VAL A 15 26.04 22.00 -23.48
N PHE A 16 27.27 22.54 -23.38
CA PHE A 16 28.52 21.83 -23.65
C PHE A 16 29.31 21.69 -22.34
N MET A 17 29.21 20.52 -21.72
CA MET A 17 29.92 20.26 -20.46
C MET A 17 31.39 20.02 -20.72
N GLN A 18 32.26 20.80 -20.06
CA GLN A 18 33.71 20.73 -20.18
C GLN A 18 34.39 20.42 -18.85
N TYR A 19 33.74 20.77 -17.72
CA TYR A 19 34.35 20.72 -16.41
C TYR A 19 33.51 19.88 -15.44
N ASN A 20 34.22 19.21 -14.53
CA ASN A 20 33.65 18.61 -13.33
C ASN A 20 33.89 19.55 -12.14
N ARG A 21 32.87 19.78 -11.32
CA ARG A 21 32.96 20.56 -10.08
C ARG A 21 32.86 19.61 -8.89
N ASP A 22 33.92 19.52 -8.10
CA ASP A 22 33.96 18.68 -6.90
C ASP A 22 33.14 19.29 -5.75
N SER A 23 33.04 18.54 -4.63
CA SER A 23 32.34 18.97 -3.42
C SER A 23 32.93 20.24 -2.77
N ASN A 24 34.17 20.59 -3.08
CA ASN A 24 34.88 21.78 -2.60
C ASN A 24 34.76 22.97 -3.56
N GLY A 25 34.07 22.77 -4.68
CA GLY A 25 33.85 23.80 -5.69
C GLY A 25 35.00 23.96 -6.71
N ILE A 26 36.01 23.08 -6.69
CA ILE A 26 37.12 23.12 -7.62
C ILE A 26 36.70 22.54 -8.96
N LEU A 27 37.00 23.28 -10.04
CA LEU A 27 36.76 22.85 -11.41
C LEU A 27 37.95 22.09 -11.95
N SER A 28 37.70 20.91 -12.52
CA SER A 28 38.65 20.12 -13.28
C SER A 28 38.10 19.78 -14.66
N ASP A 29 38.94 19.65 -15.66
CA ASP A 29 38.50 19.23 -16.99
C ASP A 29 37.91 17.82 -16.91
N LEU A 30 36.80 17.62 -17.66
CA LEU A 30 36.23 16.29 -17.89
C LEU A 30 37.19 15.50 -18.79
N GLU A 31 37.39 14.23 -18.47
CA GLU A 31 38.13 13.29 -19.32
C GLU A 31 37.55 13.19 -20.74
N PHE A 32 36.23 13.21 -20.81
CA PHE A 32 35.45 13.29 -22.06
C PHE A 32 34.50 14.48 -22.00
N LYS A 33 34.56 15.35 -23.01
CA LYS A 33 33.60 16.46 -23.15
C LYS A 33 32.23 15.92 -23.57
N ASN A 34 31.18 16.40 -22.93
CA ASN A 34 29.81 15.96 -23.16
C ASN A 34 28.93 17.10 -23.67
N ILE A 35 27.88 16.74 -24.37
CA ILE A 35 26.82 17.64 -24.81
C ILE A 35 25.54 17.25 -24.06
N ASP A 36 24.97 18.19 -23.33
CA ASP A 36 23.69 18.04 -22.65
C ASP A 36 22.75 19.12 -23.18
N THR A 37 21.92 18.76 -24.18
CA THR A 37 21.02 19.68 -24.82
C THR A 37 19.58 19.26 -24.61
N GLY A 38 18.68 20.24 -24.41
CA GLY A 38 17.25 20.01 -24.28
C GLY A 38 16.45 20.92 -25.20
N MET A 39 15.44 20.34 -25.87
CA MET A 39 14.51 21.11 -26.71
C MET A 39 13.07 20.78 -26.30
N GLY A 40 12.24 21.81 -26.12
CA GLY A 40 10.82 21.63 -25.89
C GLY A 40 10.09 21.28 -27.20
N LEU A 41 9.61 20.03 -27.32
CA LEU A 41 8.87 19.58 -28.51
C LEU A 41 7.66 20.50 -28.80
N GLU A 42 6.86 20.77 -27.79
CA GLU A 42 5.66 21.60 -27.91
C GLU A 42 6.00 23.04 -28.26
N ARG A 43 7.07 23.59 -27.69
CA ARG A 43 7.55 24.95 -28.02
C ARG A 43 8.05 25.04 -29.47
N MET A 44 8.80 24.04 -29.92
CA MET A 44 9.25 23.98 -31.30
C MET A 44 8.06 23.83 -32.27
N ALA A 45 7.10 22.95 -31.97
CA ALA A 45 5.88 22.77 -32.74
C ALA A 45 5.07 24.08 -32.81
N GLN A 46 4.94 24.80 -31.70
CA GLN A 46 4.28 26.11 -31.66
C GLN A 46 4.91 27.09 -32.65
N ILE A 47 6.24 27.19 -32.63
CA ILE A 47 6.98 28.12 -33.51
C ILE A 47 6.80 27.73 -34.97
N LEU A 48 7.00 26.47 -35.31
CA LEU A 48 6.90 25.97 -36.68
C LEU A 48 5.47 26.08 -37.24
N GLN A 49 4.47 25.81 -36.41
CA GLN A 49 3.05 25.92 -36.78
C GLN A 49 2.49 27.35 -36.64
N LYS A 50 3.32 28.34 -36.22
CA LYS A 50 2.92 29.72 -36.00
C LYS A 50 1.68 29.87 -35.12
N LYS A 51 1.62 29.12 -34.02
CA LYS A 51 0.53 29.14 -33.04
C LYS A 51 0.83 30.13 -31.92
N THR A 52 -0.22 30.63 -31.27
CA THR A 52 -0.10 31.64 -30.20
C THR A 52 0.38 30.98 -28.89
N ASN A 53 0.13 29.71 -28.70
CA ASN A 53 0.55 28.95 -27.52
C ASN A 53 0.67 27.43 -27.83
N ASN A 54 1.34 26.69 -26.94
CA ASN A 54 1.58 25.25 -27.09
C ASN A 54 0.29 24.40 -27.21
N TYR A 55 -0.80 24.85 -26.58
CA TYR A 55 -2.07 24.13 -26.54
C TYR A 55 -2.84 24.17 -27.86
N GLU A 56 -2.47 25.05 -28.77
CA GLU A 56 -3.09 25.20 -30.10
C GLU A 56 -2.33 24.45 -31.19
N THR A 57 -1.28 23.73 -30.83
CA THR A 57 -0.54 22.85 -31.75
C THR A 57 -1.31 21.57 -32.04
N ASP A 58 -0.96 20.88 -33.12
CA ASP A 58 -1.53 19.56 -33.49
C ASP A 58 -1.27 18.47 -32.45
N LEU A 59 -0.30 18.68 -31.53
CA LEU A 59 0.02 17.75 -30.45
C LEU A 59 -1.02 17.74 -29.32
N ILE A 60 -1.65 18.89 -29.03
CA ILE A 60 -2.52 19.04 -27.84
C ILE A 60 -3.93 19.50 -28.25
N PHE A 61 -4.04 20.38 -29.25
CA PHE A 61 -5.32 20.99 -29.64
C PHE A 61 -6.43 20.01 -29.95
N PRO A 62 -6.19 18.84 -30.58
CA PRO A 62 -7.26 17.87 -30.81
C PRO A 62 -7.98 17.46 -29.53
N ILE A 63 -7.25 17.30 -28.39
CA ILE A 63 -7.84 16.97 -27.08
C ILE A 63 -8.60 18.18 -26.51
N VAL A 64 -8.03 19.38 -26.60
CA VAL A 64 -8.70 20.63 -26.20
C VAL A 64 -10.01 20.83 -26.97
N LYS A 65 -9.98 20.58 -28.28
CA LYS A 65 -11.15 20.67 -29.14
C LYS A 65 -12.21 19.63 -28.76
N GLU A 66 -11.83 18.40 -28.51
CA GLU A 66 -12.78 17.37 -28.05
C GLU A 66 -13.41 17.75 -26.71
N ALA A 67 -12.63 18.29 -25.77
CA ALA A 67 -13.13 18.81 -24.52
C ALA A 67 -14.18 19.93 -24.73
N SER A 68 -13.92 20.85 -25.70
CA SER A 68 -14.87 21.92 -26.05
C SER A 68 -16.16 21.39 -26.69
N VAL A 69 -16.06 20.35 -27.50
CA VAL A 69 -17.23 19.64 -28.08
C VAL A 69 -18.07 18.97 -26.97
N ILE A 70 -17.44 18.26 -26.04
CA ILE A 70 -18.12 17.62 -24.89
C ILE A 70 -18.81 18.65 -24.04
N ALA A 71 -18.20 19.81 -23.81
CA ALA A 71 -18.77 20.92 -23.03
C ALA A 71 -19.81 21.74 -23.80
N ASN A 72 -19.97 21.51 -25.11
CA ASN A 72 -20.78 22.32 -26.03
C ASN A 72 -20.39 23.80 -26.02
N ILE A 73 -19.08 24.09 -26.04
CA ILE A 73 -18.49 25.44 -25.98
C ILE A 73 -17.58 25.61 -27.19
N ASP A 74 -17.57 26.81 -27.82
CA ASP A 74 -16.58 27.12 -28.84
C ASP A 74 -15.32 27.71 -28.19
N TYR A 75 -14.17 27.06 -28.41
CA TYR A 75 -12.88 27.45 -27.82
C TYR A 75 -12.47 28.88 -28.19
N PHE A 76 -12.58 29.26 -29.47
CA PHE A 76 -12.01 30.52 -29.95
C PHE A 76 -12.79 31.77 -29.50
N SER A 77 -14.10 31.63 -29.36
CA SER A 77 -14.99 32.71 -28.92
C SER A 77 -15.14 32.77 -27.37
N SER A 78 -14.57 31.82 -26.65
CA SER A 78 -14.69 31.74 -25.20
C SER A 78 -13.83 32.74 -24.46
N GLU A 79 -14.22 33.07 -23.23
CA GLU A 79 -13.43 33.84 -22.27
C GLU A 79 -12.17 33.10 -21.81
N ASP A 80 -11.18 33.83 -21.33
CA ASP A 80 -9.87 33.25 -20.92
C ASP A 80 -10.00 32.19 -19.84
N ARG A 81 -10.89 32.35 -18.85
CA ARG A 81 -11.14 31.32 -17.82
C ARG A 81 -11.63 30.00 -18.40
N THR A 82 -12.51 30.06 -19.37
CA THR A 82 -13.02 28.89 -20.10
C THR A 82 -11.91 28.24 -20.92
N LYS A 83 -11.10 29.05 -21.63
CA LYS A 83 -9.92 28.55 -22.38
C LYS A 83 -8.91 27.87 -21.45
N ILE A 84 -8.64 28.44 -20.26
CA ILE A 84 -7.75 27.83 -19.26
C ILE A 84 -8.27 26.45 -18.86
N SER A 85 -9.57 26.32 -18.53
CA SER A 85 -10.16 25.03 -18.17
C SER A 85 -10.03 23.99 -19.29
N LEU A 86 -10.28 24.37 -20.53
CA LEU A 86 -10.13 23.50 -21.69
C LEU A 86 -8.67 23.09 -21.92
N LYS A 87 -7.71 24.00 -21.75
CA LYS A 87 -6.26 23.73 -21.84
C LYS A 87 -5.81 22.75 -20.75
N ILE A 88 -6.30 22.88 -19.52
CA ILE A 88 -6.03 21.95 -18.42
C ILE A 88 -6.50 20.55 -18.78
N LEU A 89 -7.69 20.40 -19.36
CA LEU A 89 -8.17 19.09 -19.81
C LEU A 89 -7.25 18.50 -20.89
N GLY A 90 -6.79 19.30 -21.85
CA GLY A 90 -5.88 18.86 -22.90
C GLY A 90 -4.51 18.39 -22.37
N ASP A 91 -3.90 19.20 -21.52
CA ASP A 91 -2.60 18.95 -20.92
C ASP A 91 -2.61 17.70 -20.01
N HIS A 92 -3.52 17.70 -19.05
CA HIS A 92 -3.57 16.63 -18.05
C HIS A 92 -3.98 15.28 -18.64
N THR A 93 -4.77 15.25 -19.73
CA THR A 93 -5.09 13.99 -20.44
C THR A 93 -3.83 13.26 -20.86
N ARG A 94 -2.85 13.94 -21.43
CA ARG A 94 -1.57 13.34 -21.85
C ARG A 94 -0.81 12.78 -20.63
N ALA A 95 -0.72 13.56 -19.56
CA ALA A 95 -0.02 13.14 -18.34
C ALA A 95 -0.65 11.90 -17.70
N ILE A 96 -1.98 11.86 -17.53
CA ILE A 96 -2.65 10.75 -16.85
C ILE A 96 -2.58 9.43 -17.63
N ILE A 97 -2.70 9.46 -18.97
CA ILE A 97 -2.61 8.23 -19.77
C ILE A 97 -1.21 7.60 -19.71
N HIS A 98 -0.14 8.40 -19.72
CA HIS A 98 1.22 7.90 -19.54
C HIS A 98 1.46 7.38 -18.12
N LEU A 99 1.10 8.13 -17.09
CA LEU A 99 1.24 7.69 -15.70
C LEU A 99 0.56 6.34 -15.44
N ILE A 100 -0.67 6.17 -15.94
CA ILE A 100 -1.39 4.89 -15.78
C ILE A 100 -0.76 3.80 -16.63
N SER A 101 -0.33 4.12 -17.87
CA SER A 101 0.39 3.16 -18.72
C SER A 101 1.67 2.64 -18.07
N ASP A 102 2.38 3.49 -17.31
CA ASP A 102 3.59 3.12 -16.56
C ASP A 102 3.29 2.44 -15.20
N GLY A 103 2.02 2.05 -14.96
CA GLY A 103 1.61 1.30 -13.78
C GLY A 103 1.33 2.15 -12.53
N VAL A 104 1.25 3.48 -12.65
CA VAL A 104 0.84 4.33 -11.53
C VAL A 104 -0.66 4.19 -11.31
N VAL A 105 -1.07 3.93 -10.06
CA VAL A 105 -2.47 3.87 -9.62
C VAL A 105 -2.76 5.05 -8.71
N ALA A 106 -3.95 5.65 -8.83
CA ALA A 106 -4.36 6.79 -8.03
C ALA A 106 -4.40 6.42 -6.52
N SER A 107 -3.65 7.17 -5.70
CA SER A 107 -3.52 6.93 -4.25
C SER A 107 -3.32 8.24 -3.48
N ASN A 108 -3.21 8.15 -2.14
CA ASN A 108 -2.98 9.33 -1.29
C ASN A 108 -1.48 9.67 -1.11
N LEU A 109 -0.57 8.83 -1.62
CA LEU A 109 0.87 8.98 -1.37
C LEU A 109 1.69 8.85 -2.66
N GLY A 110 2.86 9.50 -2.68
CA GLY A 110 3.86 9.36 -3.73
C GLY A 110 3.33 9.71 -5.13
N ARG A 111 3.74 8.94 -6.14
CA ARG A 111 3.36 9.16 -7.54
C ARG A 111 1.84 9.00 -7.78
N GLY A 112 1.18 8.12 -7.02
CA GLY A 112 -0.26 7.94 -7.12
C GLY A 112 -1.07 9.16 -6.64
N TYR A 113 -0.52 9.95 -5.71
CA TYR A 113 -1.11 11.22 -5.30
C TYR A 113 -1.12 12.24 -6.45
N ILE A 114 -0.02 12.33 -7.21
CA ILE A 114 0.06 13.21 -8.38
C ILE A 114 -1.00 12.82 -9.42
N LEU A 115 -1.10 11.53 -9.76
CA LEU A 115 -2.13 11.05 -10.68
C LEU A 115 -3.55 11.39 -10.19
N ARG A 116 -3.84 11.12 -8.92
CA ARG A 116 -5.15 11.45 -8.31
C ARG A 116 -5.44 12.94 -8.38
N ARG A 117 -4.48 13.79 -8.06
CA ARG A 117 -4.62 15.25 -8.13
C ARG A 117 -4.95 15.73 -9.54
N LEU A 118 -4.24 15.22 -10.56
CA LEU A 118 -4.50 15.57 -11.96
C LEU A 118 -5.92 15.16 -12.39
N LEU A 119 -6.33 13.93 -12.11
CA LEU A 119 -7.67 13.43 -12.42
C LEU A 119 -8.75 14.29 -11.77
N ARG A 120 -8.65 14.59 -10.48
CA ARG A 120 -9.64 15.39 -9.74
C ARG A 120 -9.69 16.84 -10.20
N ARG A 121 -8.52 17.40 -10.56
CA ARG A 121 -8.46 18.73 -11.17
C ARG A 121 -9.19 18.77 -12.51
N MET A 122 -8.99 17.76 -13.36
CA MET A 122 -9.73 17.64 -14.63
C MET A 122 -11.25 17.57 -14.40
N ILE A 123 -11.70 16.74 -13.46
CA ILE A 123 -13.14 16.57 -13.14
C ILE A 123 -13.74 17.90 -12.70
N ARG A 124 -13.04 18.65 -11.81
CA ARG A 124 -13.49 20.00 -11.40
C ARG A 124 -13.60 20.95 -12.58
N HIS A 125 -12.56 21.03 -13.43
CA HIS A 125 -12.61 21.89 -14.60
C HIS A 125 -13.70 21.49 -15.58
N GLY A 126 -13.99 20.20 -15.73
CA GLY A 126 -15.14 19.72 -16.47
C GLY A 126 -16.47 20.22 -15.90
N ARG A 127 -16.62 20.22 -14.56
CA ARG A 127 -17.80 20.79 -13.87
C ARG A 127 -17.91 22.30 -14.09
N LEU A 128 -16.82 23.05 -14.03
CA LEU A 128 -16.80 24.49 -14.33
C LEU A 128 -17.22 24.79 -15.78
N LEU A 129 -16.94 23.88 -16.71
CA LEU A 129 -17.39 23.95 -18.10
C LEU A 129 -18.83 23.43 -18.31
N GLY A 130 -19.53 23.02 -17.25
CA GLY A 130 -20.92 22.54 -17.31
C GLY A 130 -21.06 21.06 -17.65
N ILE A 131 -19.99 20.27 -17.76
CA ILE A 131 -20.03 18.85 -18.06
C ILE A 131 -20.54 18.10 -16.80
N LYS A 132 -21.66 17.40 -16.90
CA LYS A 132 -22.28 16.66 -15.79
C LYS A 132 -21.98 15.17 -15.83
N ASP A 133 -21.82 14.62 -17.01
CA ASP A 133 -21.59 13.19 -17.25
C ASP A 133 -20.10 12.81 -17.19
N TYR A 134 -19.83 11.50 -17.20
CA TYR A 134 -18.47 10.97 -17.33
C TYR A 134 -17.87 11.37 -18.69
N PHE A 135 -16.68 11.95 -18.70
CA PHE A 135 -16.08 12.48 -19.92
C PHE A 135 -14.58 12.16 -20.07
N LEU A 136 -13.89 11.86 -18.98
CA LEU A 136 -12.43 11.67 -19.01
C LEU A 136 -12.01 10.52 -19.92
N SER A 137 -12.79 9.43 -19.97
CA SER A 137 -12.50 8.29 -20.84
C SER A 137 -12.58 8.62 -22.33
N LYS A 138 -13.42 9.58 -22.74
CA LYS A 138 -13.48 10.05 -24.11
C LYS A 138 -12.20 10.79 -24.48
N LEU A 139 -11.77 11.72 -23.64
CA LEU A 139 -10.53 12.46 -23.83
C LEU A 139 -9.31 11.54 -23.83
N ALA A 140 -9.25 10.58 -22.88
CA ALA A 140 -8.17 9.61 -22.80
C ALA A 140 -8.10 8.71 -24.04
N SER A 141 -9.24 8.26 -24.55
CA SER A 141 -9.29 7.45 -25.78
C SER A 141 -8.73 8.20 -26.99
N LEU A 142 -9.06 9.49 -27.11
CA LEU A 142 -8.51 10.35 -28.15
C LEU A 142 -6.99 10.54 -27.95
N GLY A 143 -6.56 10.88 -26.74
CA GLY A 143 -5.14 11.04 -26.41
C GLY A 143 -4.32 9.79 -26.71
N ILE A 144 -4.82 8.59 -26.39
CA ILE A 144 -4.20 7.32 -26.75
C ILE A 144 -4.08 7.20 -28.27
N SER A 145 -5.16 7.49 -29.02
CA SER A 145 -5.15 7.36 -30.48
C SER A 145 -4.13 8.29 -31.16
N LEU A 146 -3.91 9.48 -30.61
CA LEU A 146 -2.93 10.44 -31.12
C LEU A 146 -1.48 9.99 -30.88
N MET A 147 -1.21 9.31 -29.77
CA MET A 147 0.16 9.01 -29.35
C MET A 147 0.56 7.54 -29.48
N GLN A 148 -0.36 6.62 -29.74
CA GLN A 148 -0.10 5.17 -29.75
C GLN A 148 0.93 4.71 -30.78
N ASN A 149 1.16 5.46 -31.85
CA ASN A 149 2.16 5.11 -32.87
C ASN A 149 3.59 5.36 -32.37
N THR A 150 3.77 6.40 -31.59
CA THR A 150 5.06 6.74 -30.94
C THR A 150 5.24 5.95 -29.65
N TYR A 151 4.16 5.70 -28.92
CA TYR A 151 4.13 4.99 -27.63
C TYR A 151 3.18 3.78 -27.71
N PRO A 152 3.63 2.63 -28.26
CA PRO A 152 2.78 1.44 -28.47
C PRO A 152 2.14 0.91 -27.17
N ASP A 153 2.80 1.10 -26.03
CA ASP A 153 2.29 0.67 -24.72
C ASP A 153 0.98 1.33 -24.33
N LEU A 154 0.71 2.53 -24.83
CA LEU A 154 -0.59 3.18 -24.63
C LEU A 154 -1.73 2.38 -25.24
N LYS A 155 -1.50 1.80 -26.45
CA LYS A 155 -2.47 0.92 -27.10
C LYS A 155 -2.65 -0.39 -26.33
N ASN A 156 -1.55 -1.01 -25.93
CA ASN A 156 -1.55 -2.29 -25.19
C ASN A 156 -2.24 -2.17 -23.84
N ASN A 157 -2.09 -1.01 -23.17
CA ASN A 157 -2.63 -0.73 -21.84
C ASN A 157 -3.97 0.02 -21.88
N LYS A 158 -4.59 0.21 -23.05
CA LYS A 158 -5.80 1.05 -23.21
C LYS A 158 -6.93 0.69 -22.24
N GLU A 159 -7.26 -0.59 -22.15
CA GLU A 159 -8.35 -1.03 -21.26
C GLU A 159 -8.07 -0.72 -19.79
N ARG A 160 -6.82 -0.92 -19.34
CA ARG A 160 -6.39 -0.57 -18.00
C ARG A 160 -6.49 0.94 -17.78
N ILE A 161 -6.01 1.75 -18.70
CA ILE A 161 -6.04 3.22 -18.60
C ILE A 161 -7.48 3.71 -18.44
N LEU A 162 -8.39 3.27 -19.29
CA LEU A 162 -9.79 3.68 -19.25
C LEU A 162 -10.49 3.20 -17.97
N ARG A 163 -10.20 1.98 -17.52
CA ARG A 163 -10.75 1.44 -16.28
C ARG A 163 -10.32 2.27 -15.05
N GLU A 164 -9.04 2.57 -14.90
CA GLU A 164 -8.52 3.36 -13.78
C GLU A 164 -9.08 4.78 -13.75
N ILE A 165 -9.20 5.41 -14.91
CA ILE A 165 -9.81 6.75 -15.06
C ILE A 165 -11.27 6.71 -14.62
N ASN A 166 -12.07 5.76 -15.12
CA ASN A 166 -13.49 5.64 -14.79
C ASN A 166 -13.72 5.39 -13.29
N ILE A 167 -12.86 4.58 -12.66
CA ILE A 167 -12.96 4.30 -11.22
C ILE A 167 -12.74 5.58 -10.40
N GLU A 168 -11.70 6.35 -10.70
CA GLU A 168 -11.39 7.57 -9.94
C GLU A 168 -12.41 8.69 -10.24
N GLU A 169 -12.86 8.81 -11.50
CA GLU A 169 -13.91 9.75 -11.90
C GLU A 169 -15.21 9.48 -11.13
N LYS A 170 -15.65 8.22 -11.12
CA LYS A 170 -16.86 7.82 -10.37
C LYS A 170 -16.72 8.12 -8.88
N ARG A 171 -15.61 7.70 -8.26
CA ARG A 171 -15.39 7.91 -6.82
C ARG A 171 -15.35 9.38 -6.43
N PHE A 172 -14.75 10.21 -7.25
CA PHE A 172 -14.66 11.63 -6.92
C PHE A 172 -15.98 12.34 -7.14
N LEU A 173 -16.73 11.99 -8.17
CA LEU A 173 -18.07 12.55 -8.39
C LEU A 173 -19.04 12.23 -7.24
N GLU A 174 -18.94 11.05 -6.61
CA GLU A 174 -19.76 10.68 -5.44
C GLU A 174 -19.51 11.58 -4.21
N THR A 175 -18.31 12.14 -4.08
CA THR A 175 -17.92 12.98 -2.94
C THR A 175 -17.84 14.48 -3.29
N LEU A 176 -17.71 14.80 -4.57
CA LEU A 176 -17.49 16.16 -5.06
C LEU A 176 -18.59 17.12 -4.61
N ASP A 177 -19.86 16.77 -4.84
CA ASP A 177 -21.01 17.64 -4.51
C ASP A 177 -21.08 17.96 -3.01
N ARG A 178 -20.70 16.99 -2.14
CA ARG A 178 -20.68 17.19 -0.68
C ARG A 178 -19.50 18.07 -0.24
N GLY A 179 -18.33 17.84 -0.82
CA GLY A 179 -17.15 18.64 -0.53
C GLY A 179 -17.29 20.07 -1.04
N GLU A 180 -17.85 20.28 -2.25
CA GLU A 180 -18.15 21.59 -2.78
C GLU A 180 -19.18 22.33 -1.93
N LYS A 181 -20.21 21.64 -1.42
CA LYS A 181 -21.18 22.24 -0.50
C LYS A 181 -20.51 22.74 0.78
N LEU A 182 -19.70 21.90 1.43
CA LEU A 182 -18.94 22.28 2.63
C LEU A 182 -18.03 23.49 2.38
N LEU A 183 -17.35 23.51 1.23
CA LEU A 183 -16.48 24.60 0.85
C LEU A 183 -17.25 25.89 0.56
N ASN A 184 -18.39 25.81 -0.12
CA ASN A 184 -19.28 26.95 -0.40
C ASN A 184 -19.93 27.50 0.88
N ASP A 185 -20.35 26.64 1.82
CA ASP A 185 -20.85 27.06 3.13
C ASP A 185 -19.77 27.86 3.89
N PHE A 186 -18.50 27.41 3.81
CA PHE A 186 -17.38 28.15 4.38
C PHE A 186 -17.13 29.48 3.66
N ILE A 187 -17.07 29.51 2.34
CA ILE A 187 -16.90 30.73 1.55
C ILE A 187 -18.00 31.76 1.89
N SER A 188 -19.22 31.28 2.10
CA SER A 188 -20.38 32.12 2.44
C SER A 188 -20.35 32.66 3.87
N SER A 189 -19.55 32.08 4.78
CA SER A 189 -19.39 32.58 6.16
C SER A 189 -18.62 33.90 6.24
N GLY A 190 -17.94 34.31 5.17
CA GLY A 190 -17.16 35.55 5.09
C GLY A 190 -15.79 35.47 5.79
N GLU A 191 -15.39 34.32 6.27
CA GLU A 191 -14.05 34.11 6.84
C GLU A 191 -12.99 34.15 5.73
N LYS A 192 -11.83 34.74 6.03
CA LYS A 192 -10.72 34.87 5.06
C LYS A 192 -9.65 33.78 5.20
N LEU A 193 -9.80 32.90 6.19
CA LEU A 193 -8.86 31.82 6.50
C LEU A 193 -9.62 30.54 6.87
N ILE A 194 -9.49 29.49 6.07
CA ILE A 194 -9.99 28.17 6.45
C ILE A 194 -9.03 27.50 7.43
N SER A 195 -9.54 26.92 8.52
CA SER A 195 -8.70 26.22 9.50
C SER A 195 -8.09 24.95 8.92
N GLY A 196 -6.90 24.58 9.42
CA GLY A 196 -6.21 23.36 9.01
C GLY A 196 -7.05 22.08 9.21
N SER A 197 -7.86 22.01 10.27
CA SER A 197 -8.77 20.88 10.52
C SER A 197 -9.87 20.74 9.47
N LYS A 198 -10.48 21.84 9.02
CA LYS A 198 -11.48 21.82 7.93
C LYS A 198 -10.85 21.48 6.58
N ALA A 199 -9.66 22.00 6.31
CA ALA A 199 -8.90 21.64 5.10
C ALA A 199 -8.50 20.16 5.12
N PHE A 200 -8.17 19.61 6.30
CA PHE A 200 -7.87 18.20 6.48
C PHE A 200 -9.13 17.32 6.32
N GLU A 201 -10.28 17.74 6.82
CA GLU A 201 -11.56 17.05 6.61
C GLU A 201 -11.92 16.95 5.12
N LEU A 202 -11.74 18.05 4.35
CA LEU A 202 -11.89 18.03 2.89
C LEU A 202 -10.94 17.03 2.23
N TYR A 203 -9.71 16.94 2.69
CA TYR A 203 -8.70 16.02 2.18
C TYR A 203 -9.00 14.55 2.52
N ASP A 204 -9.24 14.26 3.81
CA ASP A 204 -9.34 12.89 4.33
C ASP A 204 -10.71 12.26 4.04
N THR A 205 -11.80 13.02 4.24
CA THR A 205 -13.17 12.51 4.13
C THR A 205 -13.74 12.66 2.72
N TYR A 206 -13.55 13.83 2.11
CA TYR A 206 -14.13 14.13 0.79
C TYR A 206 -13.13 13.95 -0.35
N GLY A 207 -11.87 13.70 -0.02
CA GLY A 207 -10.82 13.43 -1.00
C GLY A 207 -10.43 14.63 -1.85
N PHE A 208 -10.61 15.86 -1.36
CA PHE A 208 -10.10 17.05 -2.02
C PHE A 208 -8.60 17.17 -1.77
N PRO A 209 -7.74 17.06 -2.80
CA PRO A 209 -6.33 17.36 -2.63
C PRO A 209 -6.14 18.77 -2.08
N LEU A 210 -5.17 18.97 -1.18
CA LEU A 210 -4.93 20.27 -0.54
C LEU A 210 -4.75 21.37 -1.57
N GLU A 211 -4.02 21.09 -2.66
CA GLU A 211 -3.77 22.05 -3.74
C GLU A 211 -5.05 22.44 -4.49
N LEU A 212 -5.99 21.48 -4.64
CA LEU A 212 -7.28 21.79 -5.24
C LEU A 212 -8.13 22.68 -4.32
N THR A 213 -8.11 22.40 -3.02
CA THR A 213 -8.75 23.25 -2.01
C THR A 213 -8.16 24.67 -2.02
N LYS A 214 -6.82 24.78 -2.08
CA LYS A 214 -6.13 26.08 -2.21
C LYS A 214 -6.55 26.83 -3.48
N GLU A 215 -6.50 26.18 -4.63
CA GLU A 215 -6.89 26.77 -5.93
C GLU A 215 -8.32 27.36 -5.88
N ILE A 216 -9.28 26.64 -5.28
CA ILE A 216 -10.66 27.11 -5.15
C ILE A 216 -10.77 28.33 -4.22
N LEU A 217 -10.05 28.32 -3.11
CA LEU A 217 -10.10 29.36 -2.10
C LEU A 217 -9.34 30.62 -2.55
N GLU A 218 -8.21 30.45 -3.23
CA GLU A 218 -7.42 31.56 -3.81
C GLU A 218 -8.24 32.34 -4.86
N GLU A 219 -9.08 31.69 -5.67
CA GLU A 219 -10.02 32.35 -6.57
C GLU A 219 -10.99 33.30 -5.84
N LYS A 220 -11.19 33.10 -4.55
CA LYS A 220 -12.07 33.89 -3.67
C LYS A 220 -11.29 34.78 -2.68
N ASN A 221 -9.97 34.87 -2.80
CA ASN A 221 -9.06 35.57 -1.89
C ASN A 221 -9.16 35.04 -0.42
N ILE A 222 -9.30 33.73 -0.25
CA ILE A 222 -9.34 33.04 1.03
C ILE A 222 -8.07 32.21 1.18
N ASN A 223 -7.41 32.29 2.34
CA ASN A 223 -6.21 31.54 2.64
C ASN A 223 -6.52 30.21 3.35
N VAL A 224 -5.54 29.30 3.38
CA VAL A 224 -5.59 28.02 4.08
C VAL A 224 -4.54 27.99 5.17
N ASP A 225 -4.91 27.58 6.39
CA ASP A 225 -3.99 27.31 7.49
C ASP A 225 -3.20 26.01 7.20
N LEU A 226 -2.06 26.17 6.52
CA LEU A 226 -1.20 25.05 6.11
C LEU A 226 -0.54 24.38 7.32
N GLU A 227 -0.11 25.15 8.33
CA GLU A 227 0.51 24.59 9.53
C GLU A 227 -0.50 23.74 10.33
N GLY A 228 -1.74 24.21 10.43
CA GLY A 228 -2.82 23.44 11.02
C GLY A 228 -3.12 22.14 10.25
N PHE A 229 -3.11 22.20 8.93
CA PHE A 229 -3.28 21.01 8.08
C PHE A 229 -2.14 20.00 8.28
N GLU A 230 -0.88 20.47 8.32
CA GLU A 230 0.28 19.60 8.55
C GLU A 230 0.23 18.95 9.93
N ARG A 231 -0.21 19.67 10.98
CA ARG A 231 -0.42 19.09 12.32
C ARG A 231 -1.45 17.96 12.30
N GLU A 232 -2.58 18.12 11.61
CA GLU A 232 -3.59 17.05 11.48
C GLU A 232 -3.08 15.85 10.68
N MET A 233 -2.32 16.10 9.61
CA MET A 233 -1.66 15.04 8.83
C MET A 233 -0.65 14.25 9.67
N GLU A 234 0.15 14.93 10.50
CA GLU A 234 1.12 14.25 11.37
C GLU A 234 0.41 13.49 12.50
N ALA A 235 -0.65 14.07 13.10
CA ALA A 235 -1.50 13.39 14.06
C ALA A 235 -2.17 12.12 13.48
N GLN A 236 -2.57 12.15 12.20
CA GLN A 236 -3.06 10.96 11.50
C GLN A 236 -1.96 9.91 11.32
N LYS A 237 -0.76 10.33 10.89
CA LYS A 237 0.39 9.43 10.75
C LYS A 237 0.79 8.82 12.10
N GLU A 238 0.78 9.62 13.18
CA GLU A 238 1.07 9.13 14.53
C GLU A 238 0.01 8.15 15.02
N ARG A 239 -1.28 8.42 14.79
CA ARG A 239 -2.36 7.46 15.07
C ARG A 239 -2.20 6.17 14.27
N ALA A 240 -1.85 6.25 12.99
CA ALA A 240 -1.56 5.11 12.16
C ALA A 240 -0.30 4.36 12.63
N LYS A 241 0.76 5.09 13.02
CA LYS A 241 1.96 4.53 13.66
C LYS A 241 1.62 3.89 15.01
N ALA A 242 0.88 4.54 15.88
CA ALA A 242 0.49 4.00 17.18
C ALA A 242 -0.38 2.74 17.04
N ALA A 243 -1.25 2.69 16.04
CA ALA A 243 -2.00 1.48 15.70
C ALA A 243 -1.11 0.37 15.08
N SER A 244 0.05 0.72 14.50
CA SER A 244 1.06 -0.21 13.97
C SER A 244 2.26 -0.40 14.91
N GLN A 245 2.46 0.49 15.88
CA GLN A 245 3.54 0.41 16.88
C GLN A 245 3.18 -0.56 18.02
N LYS A 246 3.40 -1.84 17.77
CA LYS A 246 4.17 -2.59 18.74
C LYS A 246 5.63 -2.47 18.30
N ILE A 247 6.36 -1.60 19.04
CA ILE A 247 7.79 -1.67 19.33
C ILE A 247 8.76 -1.31 18.19
N ASP A 248 9.39 -0.17 18.34
CA ASP A 248 10.82 -0.04 18.11
C ASP A 248 11.48 0.74 19.27
N LEU A 249 11.53 0.09 20.43
CA LEU A 249 12.27 0.57 21.62
C LEU A 249 13.70 0.02 21.67
N THR A 250 14.13 -0.80 20.70
CA THR A 250 15.35 -1.59 20.75
C THR A 250 16.60 -0.89 20.22
N LEU A 251 16.49 0.27 19.57
CA LEU A 251 17.61 0.98 18.97
C LEU A 251 17.72 2.42 19.50
N LYS A 252 17.71 2.62 20.81
CA LYS A 252 18.01 3.93 21.43
C LYS A 252 19.32 3.85 22.18
N GLY A 253 20.19 4.86 22.03
CA GLY A 253 21.41 5.01 22.83
C GLY A 253 22.71 4.77 22.05
N SER A 254 23.71 4.16 22.71
CA SER A 254 25.06 3.94 22.14
C SER A 254 25.06 2.98 20.94
N ILE A 255 24.09 2.05 20.87
CA ILE A 255 23.98 1.06 19.78
C ILE A 255 23.89 1.72 18.40
N GLU A 256 23.11 2.81 18.25
CA GLU A 256 23.01 3.51 16.96
C GLU A 256 24.34 4.11 16.48
N ARG A 257 25.18 4.52 17.42
CA ARG A 257 26.47 5.15 17.13
C ARG A 257 27.58 4.12 16.92
N GLU A 258 27.51 3.00 17.62
CA GLU A 258 28.57 2.00 17.64
C GLU A 258 28.36 0.88 16.62
N ILE A 259 27.12 0.65 16.15
CA ILE A 259 26.82 -0.45 15.22
C ILE A 259 27.64 -0.35 13.92
N ASP A 260 27.93 0.85 13.47
CA ASP A 260 28.72 1.10 12.25
C ASP A 260 30.23 0.84 12.44
N LEU A 261 30.68 0.56 13.67
CA LEU A 261 32.06 0.22 13.98
C LEU A 261 32.35 -1.30 13.90
N PHE A 262 31.30 -2.12 13.78
CA PHE A 262 31.43 -3.56 13.68
C PHE A 262 31.54 -4.01 12.21
N ASP A 263 32.34 -5.06 12.00
CA ASP A 263 32.44 -5.74 10.73
C ASP A 263 31.09 -6.41 10.37
N GLN A 264 30.88 -6.67 9.09
CA GLN A 264 29.68 -7.34 8.60
C GLN A 264 29.56 -8.74 9.18
N THR A 265 28.35 -9.11 9.62
CA THR A 265 28.04 -10.47 10.06
C THR A 265 27.88 -11.39 8.84
N ILE A 266 28.53 -12.54 8.83
CA ILE A 266 28.35 -13.56 7.80
C ILE A 266 27.07 -14.35 8.12
N PHE A 267 26.13 -14.37 7.15
CA PHE A 267 24.86 -15.10 7.31
C PHE A 267 24.94 -16.49 6.67
N GLU A 268 24.85 -17.54 7.49
CA GLU A 268 24.90 -18.94 7.07
C GLU A 268 23.54 -19.65 7.07
N GLY A 269 22.49 -18.95 7.50
CA GLY A 269 21.16 -19.50 7.74
C GLY A 269 20.36 -19.91 6.50
N TYR A 270 20.91 -19.76 5.30
CA TYR A 270 20.33 -20.38 4.09
C TYR A 270 20.65 -21.90 4.00
N ASN A 271 21.76 -22.33 4.58
CA ASN A 271 22.29 -23.68 4.45
C ASN A 271 22.18 -24.49 5.73
N SER A 272 22.25 -23.83 6.89
CA SER A 272 22.24 -24.49 8.19
C SER A 272 21.45 -23.70 9.23
N LEU A 273 20.77 -24.43 10.12
CA LEU A 273 20.10 -23.86 11.29
C LEU A 273 21.02 -23.67 12.48
N ASN A 274 22.24 -24.19 12.39
CA ASN A 274 23.27 -24.10 13.42
C ASN A 274 24.56 -23.53 12.82
N SER A 275 25.24 -22.66 13.53
CA SER A 275 26.60 -22.20 13.20
C SER A 275 27.37 -21.86 14.47
N ASN A 276 28.69 -21.81 14.36
CA ASN A 276 29.54 -21.28 15.42
C ASN A 276 29.87 -19.84 15.11
N GLY A 277 29.90 -18.98 16.11
CA GLY A 277 30.24 -17.58 15.96
C GLY A 277 31.00 -17.04 17.15
N VAL A 278 31.70 -15.94 16.97
CA VAL A 278 32.40 -15.22 18.03
C VAL A 278 31.61 -13.96 18.39
N VAL A 279 31.41 -13.76 19.68
CA VAL A 279 30.74 -12.56 20.20
C VAL A 279 31.59 -11.32 19.97
N LYS A 280 31.14 -10.43 19.07
CA LYS A 280 31.85 -9.16 18.76
C LYS A 280 31.39 -8.00 19.62
N GLY A 281 30.12 -7.98 20.00
CA GLY A 281 29.52 -6.94 20.85
C GLY A 281 28.42 -7.47 21.73
N ILE A 282 28.32 -6.91 22.93
CA ILE A 282 27.24 -7.15 23.88
C ILE A 282 26.71 -5.79 24.32
N PHE A 283 25.39 -5.62 24.29
CA PHE A 283 24.72 -4.41 24.76
C PHE A 283 23.68 -4.78 25.82
N PHE A 284 23.72 -4.05 26.92
CA PHE A 284 22.75 -4.11 28.01
C PHE A 284 22.25 -2.71 28.32
N GLU A 285 20.92 -2.52 28.39
CA GLU A 285 20.29 -1.20 28.55
C GLU A 285 20.83 -0.14 27.57
N SER A 286 21.04 -0.54 26.32
CA SER A 286 21.58 0.28 25.23
C SER A 286 23.05 0.73 25.39
N ASN A 287 23.78 0.21 26.36
CA ASN A 287 25.21 0.47 26.56
C ASN A 287 26.06 -0.75 26.19
N SER A 288 27.20 -0.52 25.58
CA SER A 288 28.18 -1.56 25.29
C SER A 288 28.79 -2.08 26.59
N VAL A 289 28.86 -3.40 26.77
CA VAL A 289 29.38 -4.05 27.96
C VAL A 289 30.34 -5.20 27.58
N GLU A 290 31.30 -5.52 28.45
CA GLU A 290 32.25 -6.64 28.22
C GLU A 290 31.62 -7.99 28.56
N LYS A 291 30.62 -8.00 29.44
CA LYS A 291 29.88 -9.22 29.83
C LYS A 291 28.46 -8.95 30.22
N ALA A 292 27.64 -10.00 30.15
CA ALA A 292 26.28 -10.01 30.68
C ALA A 292 26.02 -11.31 31.44
N ILE A 293 25.11 -11.24 32.44
CA ILE A 293 24.83 -12.33 33.38
C ILE A 293 23.38 -12.79 33.27
N LYS A 294 23.10 -13.94 33.87
CA LYS A 294 21.76 -14.53 33.94
C LYS A 294 20.69 -13.52 34.36
N GLY A 295 19.58 -13.50 33.61
CA GLY A 295 18.42 -12.61 33.84
C GLY A 295 18.49 -11.28 33.09
N GLN A 296 19.63 -10.91 32.50
CA GLN A 296 19.76 -9.69 31.72
C GLN A 296 19.19 -9.86 30.31
N ALA A 297 18.42 -8.87 29.87
CA ALA A 297 18.00 -8.73 28.48
C ALA A 297 19.14 -8.06 27.70
N VAL A 298 19.66 -8.73 26.66
CA VAL A 298 20.86 -8.33 25.93
C VAL A 298 20.63 -8.28 24.44
N GLN A 299 21.50 -7.53 23.76
CA GLN A 299 21.63 -7.55 22.31
C GLN A 299 23.06 -7.94 21.97
N ILE A 300 23.21 -8.96 21.14
CA ILE A 300 24.50 -9.56 20.82
C ILE A 300 24.78 -9.45 19.33
N ILE A 301 26.00 -9.06 18.99
CA ILE A 301 26.54 -9.07 17.63
C ILE A 301 27.55 -10.21 17.53
N LEU A 302 27.38 -11.05 16.50
CA LEU A 302 28.28 -12.13 16.16
C LEU A 302 28.99 -11.82 14.83
N ASP A 303 30.18 -12.41 14.61
CA ASP A 303 30.88 -12.37 13.32
C ASP A 303 30.13 -13.21 12.25
N GLN A 304 29.52 -14.33 12.66
CA GLN A 304 28.69 -15.14 11.78
C GLN A 304 27.49 -15.73 12.52
N THR A 305 26.40 -16.02 11.81
CA THR A 305 25.15 -16.49 12.40
C THR A 305 24.29 -17.28 11.44
N SER A 306 23.53 -18.26 11.97
CA SER A 306 22.44 -18.92 11.24
C SER A 306 21.08 -18.20 11.39
N PHE A 307 20.97 -17.22 12.29
CA PHE A 307 19.73 -16.52 12.52
C PHE A 307 19.41 -15.53 11.40
N TYR A 308 18.24 -15.64 10.79
CA TYR A 308 17.72 -14.63 9.87
C TYR A 308 17.38 -13.35 10.63
N GLY A 309 17.90 -12.22 10.21
CA GLY A 309 17.54 -10.90 10.74
C GLY A 309 16.36 -10.30 9.99
N GLU A 310 15.42 -9.71 10.72
CA GLU A 310 14.21 -9.09 10.16
C GLU A 310 14.54 -8.18 8.97
N SER A 311 14.01 -8.53 7.79
CA SER A 311 14.24 -7.84 6.52
C SER A 311 13.22 -8.27 5.48
N GLY A 312 12.91 -7.40 4.50
CA GLY A 312 12.02 -7.74 3.37
C GLY A 312 10.62 -8.18 3.79
N GLY A 313 10.14 -7.75 4.97
CA GLY A 313 8.84 -8.15 5.51
C GLY A 313 8.82 -9.49 6.24
N GLN A 314 9.91 -10.27 6.23
CA GLN A 314 10.04 -11.49 7.03
C GLN A 314 10.58 -11.14 8.42
N VAL A 315 9.93 -11.67 9.47
CA VAL A 315 10.38 -11.55 10.87
C VAL A 315 11.72 -12.22 11.09
N GLY A 316 12.50 -11.72 12.05
CA GLY A 316 13.74 -12.35 12.49
C GLY A 316 13.47 -13.66 13.22
N ASP A 317 14.45 -14.59 13.17
CA ASP A 317 14.35 -15.87 13.83
C ASP A 317 14.36 -15.79 15.34
N THR A 318 13.93 -16.87 15.95
CA THR A 318 14.05 -17.18 17.37
C THR A 318 14.94 -18.42 17.58
N GLY A 319 15.46 -18.62 18.79
CA GLY A 319 16.28 -19.80 19.08
C GLY A 319 17.20 -19.58 20.29
N THR A 320 18.35 -20.23 20.29
CA THR A 320 19.32 -20.17 21.39
C THR A 320 20.74 -19.90 20.90
N ILE A 321 21.50 -19.16 21.72
CA ILE A 321 22.95 -19.03 21.62
C ILE A 321 23.54 -19.69 22.86
N SER A 322 24.47 -20.62 22.70
CA SER A 322 25.08 -21.37 23.80
C SER A 322 26.61 -21.48 23.68
N GLY A 323 27.32 -21.59 24.82
CA GLY A 323 28.75 -21.79 24.89
C GLY A 323 29.27 -21.70 26.34
N ASP A 324 30.25 -22.57 26.71
CA ASP A 324 30.93 -22.58 28.02
C ASP A 324 30.00 -22.39 29.23
N GLY A 325 28.93 -23.17 29.32
CA GLY A 325 27.98 -23.10 30.43
C GLY A 325 26.99 -21.94 30.36
N THR A 326 27.03 -21.16 29.30
CA THR A 326 26.13 -20.05 28.99
C THR A 326 25.02 -20.48 28.06
N GLU A 327 23.82 -19.98 28.28
CA GLU A 327 22.68 -20.15 27.37
C GLU A 327 21.84 -18.87 27.33
N ILE A 328 21.51 -18.42 26.11
CA ILE A 328 20.76 -17.19 25.86
C ILE A 328 19.60 -17.56 24.94
N TYR A 329 18.40 -17.22 25.35
CA TYR A 329 17.23 -17.34 24.50
C TYR A 329 17.08 -16.08 23.65
N ILE A 330 17.03 -16.24 22.33
CA ILE A 330 16.85 -15.18 21.35
C ILE A 330 15.39 -15.15 20.92
N ASP A 331 14.73 -14.05 21.18
CA ASP A 331 13.32 -13.82 20.84
C ASP A 331 13.13 -13.00 19.55
N LYS A 332 14.16 -12.24 19.14
CA LYS A 332 14.13 -11.42 17.92
C LYS A 332 15.54 -11.20 17.38
N VAL A 333 15.69 -11.18 16.06
CA VAL A 333 16.93 -10.76 15.38
C VAL A 333 16.60 -9.62 14.41
N ILE A 334 17.33 -8.51 14.56
CA ILE A 334 17.18 -7.32 13.74
C ILE A 334 18.38 -7.21 12.81
N ARG A 335 18.14 -6.94 11.52
CA ARG A 335 19.18 -6.63 10.56
C ARG A 335 19.27 -5.13 10.31
N LYS A 336 20.45 -4.55 10.56
CA LYS A 336 20.75 -3.17 10.20
C LYS A 336 21.98 -3.16 9.28
N LYS A 337 21.79 -2.76 8.02
CA LYS A 337 22.80 -2.96 6.98
C LYS A 337 23.14 -4.48 6.86
N ASN A 338 24.38 -4.85 7.11
CA ASN A 338 24.85 -6.24 7.11
C ASN A 338 25.26 -6.74 8.51
N ILE A 339 24.74 -6.11 9.58
CA ILE A 339 24.96 -6.52 10.97
C ILE A 339 23.67 -7.12 11.52
N PHE A 340 23.78 -8.25 12.21
CA PHE A 340 22.68 -8.97 12.83
C PHE A 340 22.75 -8.78 14.35
N LEU A 341 21.71 -8.14 14.89
CA LEU A 341 21.56 -7.85 16.30
C LEU A 341 20.61 -8.89 16.91
N HIS A 342 21.16 -9.82 17.67
CA HIS A 342 20.42 -10.88 18.34
C HIS A 342 19.90 -10.36 19.67
N CYS A 343 18.59 -10.15 19.79
CA CYS A 343 17.91 -9.65 20.99
C CYS A 343 17.38 -10.84 21.78
N GLY A 344 17.70 -10.90 23.09
CA GLY A 344 17.28 -12.03 23.90
C GLY A 344 17.63 -11.87 25.38
N THR A 345 17.45 -12.94 26.13
CA THR A 345 17.71 -12.97 27.59
C THR A 345 18.70 -14.06 27.95
N VAL A 346 19.68 -13.76 28.78
CA VAL A 346 20.63 -14.73 29.35
C VAL A 346 19.88 -15.63 30.33
N ILE A 347 19.63 -16.89 29.97
CA ILE A 347 18.88 -17.84 30.80
C ILE A 347 19.78 -18.67 31.72
N LYS A 348 21.07 -18.80 31.36
CA LYS A 348 22.06 -19.53 32.16
C LYS A 348 23.45 -18.96 31.97
N GLY A 349 24.25 -18.91 33.05
CA GLY A 349 25.67 -18.52 33.02
C GLY A 349 25.90 -17.05 32.78
N GLU A 350 27.06 -16.76 32.20
CA GLU A 350 27.53 -15.42 31.83
C GLU A 350 28.07 -15.46 30.40
N ILE A 351 27.84 -14.42 29.62
CA ILE A 351 28.37 -14.26 28.25
C ILE A 351 29.43 -13.17 28.24
N PHE A 352 30.54 -13.41 27.53
CA PHE A 352 31.65 -12.49 27.41
C PHE A 352 31.91 -12.11 25.95
N ARG A 353 32.47 -10.91 25.76
CA ARG A 353 32.99 -10.50 24.47
C ARG A 353 34.16 -11.41 24.05
N ASN A 354 34.27 -11.70 22.77
CA ASN A 354 35.20 -12.65 22.15
C ASN A 354 35.00 -14.13 22.54
N GLN A 355 33.88 -14.47 23.22
CA GLN A 355 33.54 -15.86 23.50
C GLN A 355 33.07 -16.56 22.22
N LEU A 356 33.52 -17.81 22.04
CA LEU A 356 33.00 -18.69 20.99
C LEU A 356 31.64 -19.26 21.44
N VAL A 357 30.67 -19.19 20.59
CA VAL A 357 29.27 -19.64 20.85
C VAL A 357 28.72 -20.44 19.67
N GLU A 358 27.82 -21.36 19.97
CA GLU A 358 26.98 -22.06 18.98
C GLU A 358 25.64 -21.35 18.89
N THR A 359 25.19 -21.06 17.68
CA THR A 359 23.84 -20.57 17.39
C THR A 359 22.95 -21.71 16.98
N ARG A 360 21.71 -21.77 17.49
CA ARG A 360 20.71 -22.76 17.13
C ARG A 360 19.37 -22.09 16.91
N VAL A 361 18.94 -22.05 15.64
CA VAL A 361 17.64 -21.48 15.23
C VAL A 361 16.51 -22.44 15.61
N ASP A 362 15.36 -21.89 16.05
CA ASP A 362 14.14 -22.67 16.23
C ASP A 362 13.62 -23.18 14.89
N ASN A 363 13.78 -24.48 14.65
CA ASN A 363 13.42 -25.13 13.40
C ASN A 363 11.90 -25.00 13.10
N SER A 364 11.04 -25.08 14.12
CA SER A 364 9.59 -25.00 13.94
C SER A 364 9.17 -23.61 13.45
N ASN A 365 9.70 -22.56 14.09
CA ASN A 365 9.40 -21.19 13.70
C ASN A 365 9.99 -20.84 12.33
N ARG A 366 11.25 -21.26 12.06
CA ARG A 366 11.88 -21.07 10.75
C ARG A 366 11.08 -21.75 9.63
N ALA A 367 10.65 -23.00 9.80
CA ALA A 367 9.85 -23.72 8.81
C ALA A 367 8.51 -23.02 8.53
N LYS A 368 7.85 -22.48 9.57
CA LYS A 368 6.62 -21.66 9.39
C LYS A 368 6.89 -20.38 8.63
N ALA A 369 8.01 -19.68 8.92
CA ALA A 369 8.38 -18.47 8.19
C ALA A 369 8.67 -18.77 6.71
N GLU A 370 9.43 -19.83 6.42
CA GLU A 370 9.75 -20.27 5.05
C GLU A 370 8.49 -20.65 4.26
N SER A 371 7.58 -21.39 4.89
CA SER A 371 6.27 -21.75 4.32
C SER A 371 5.44 -20.51 4.01
N ASN A 372 5.28 -19.58 4.97
CA ASN A 372 4.55 -18.35 4.77
C ASN A 372 5.21 -17.43 3.73
N HIS A 373 6.55 -17.39 3.66
CA HIS A 373 7.25 -16.55 2.67
C HIS A 373 7.04 -17.10 1.26
N THR A 374 7.22 -18.39 1.07
CA THR A 374 6.97 -19.01 -0.23
C THR A 374 5.50 -18.85 -0.64
N ALA A 375 4.55 -19.08 0.30
CA ALA A 375 3.14 -18.84 0.06
C ALA A 375 2.84 -17.39 -0.35
N THR A 376 3.62 -16.40 0.14
CA THR A 376 3.48 -15.00 -0.26
C THR A 376 3.83 -14.78 -1.73
N HIS A 377 4.90 -15.40 -2.25
CA HIS A 377 5.27 -15.35 -3.66
C HIS A 377 4.20 -16.02 -4.55
N LEU A 378 3.72 -17.21 -4.14
CA LEU A 378 2.63 -17.88 -4.85
C LEU A 378 1.35 -17.04 -4.87
N LEU A 379 1.00 -16.41 -3.74
CA LEU A 379 -0.14 -15.51 -3.63
C LEU A 379 -0.02 -14.31 -4.57
N GLN A 380 1.15 -13.67 -4.64
CA GLN A 380 1.38 -12.54 -5.55
C GLN A 380 1.17 -12.95 -7.01
N SER A 381 1.67 -14.11 -7.41
CA SER A 381 1.47 -14.64 -8.76
C SER A 381 0.01 -14.99 -9.04
N ALA A 382 -0.70 -15.60 -8.10
CA ALA A 382 -2.13 -15.91 -8.22
C ALA A 382 -2.97 -14.63 -8.35
N LEU A 383 -2.68 -13.59 -7.55
CA LEU A 383 -3.33 -12.29 -7.65
C LEU A 383 -3.16 -11.65 -9.02
N LYS A 384 -1.96 -11.73 -9.62
CA LYS A 384 -1.69 -11.22 -10.97
C LYS A 384 -2.48 -11.95 -12.05
N ILE A 385 -2.70 -13.24 -11.89
CA ILE A 385 -3.45 -14.06 -12.86
C ILE A 385 -4.96 -13.83 -12.71
N VAL A 386 -5.48 -13.83 -11.47
CA VAL A 386 -6.93 -13.79 -11.23
C VAL A 386 -7.49 -12.38 -11.31
N ILE A 387 -6.71 -11.37 -10.92
CA ILE A 387 -7.19 -9.99 -10.88
C ILE A 387 -6.66 -9.20 -12.08
N ASP A 388 -5.34 -8.92 -12.08
CA ASP A 388 -4.71 -8.12 -13.15
C ASP A 388 -3.18 -8.20 -13.03
N LYS A 389 -2.49 -8.25 -14.17
CA LYS A 389 -1.01 -8.27 -14.24
C LYS A 389 -0.34 -7.07 -13.54
N SER A 390 -1.03 -5.95 -13.36
CA SER A 390 -0.53 -4.76 -12.69
C SER A 390 -0.58 -4.84 -11.16
N VAL A 391 -1.12 -5.92 -10.58
CA VAL A 391 -1.08 -6.15 -9.14
C VAL A 391 0.36 -6.17 -8.68
N SER A 392 0.66 -5.33 -7.69
CA SER A 392 1.98 -5.18 -7.10
C SER A 392 1.90 -5.08 -5.59
N GLN A 393 2.91 -5.59 -4.92
CA GLN A 393 3.03 -5.48 -3.48
C GLN A 393 3.15 -4.02 -3.04
N ARG A 394 2.46 -3.66 -1.96
CA ARG A 394 2.53 -2.37 -1.26
C ARG A 394 3.05 -2.52 0.16
N GLY A 395 3.07 -3.72 0.67
CA GLY A 395 3.61 -4.11 1.95
C GLY A 395 3.45 -5.61 2.15
N SER A 396 4.29 -6.21 2.99
CA SER A 396 4.17 -7.61 3.40
C SER A 396 4.59 -7.78 4.84
N LEU A 397 4.09 -8.83 5.46
CA LEU A 397 4.57 -9.36 6.72
C LEU A 397 4.54 -10.88 6.62
N VAL A 398 5.69 -11.50 6.82
CA VAL A 398 5.86 -12.95 6.90
C VAL A 398 6.24 -13.28 8.32
N ALA A 399 5.30 -13.76 9.10
CA ALA A 399 5.48 -14.12 10.51
C ALA A 399 5.28 -15.63 10.71
N PHE A 400 5.60 -16.15 11.90
CA PHE A 400 5.48 -17.56 12.22
C PHE A 400 4.02 -18.03 12.27
N ASN A 401 3.10 -17.13 12.56
CA ASN A 401 1.68 -17.44 12.78
C ASN A 401 0.76 -17.04 11.64
N LYS A 402 1.22 -16.23 10.69
CA LYS A 402 0.46 -15.81 9.49
C LYS A 402 1.35 -15.09 8.49
N LEU A 403 0.86 -14.96 7.30
CA LEU A 403 1.35 -13.98 6.33
C LEU A 403 0.32 -12.86 6.11
N ARG A 404 0.82 -11.68 5.75
CA ARG A 404 0.03 -10.52 5.35
C ARG A 404 0.59 -9.95 4.07
N PHE A 405 -0.29 -9.70 3.11
CA PHE A 405 0.08 -9.16 1.81
C PHE A 405 -0.80 -7.96 1.46
N ASP A 406 -0.19 -6.80 1.34
CA ASP A 406 -0.85 -5.56 0.95
C ASP A 406 -0.58 -5.31 -0.53
N PHE A 407 -1.63 -5.07 -1.31
CA PHE A 407 -1.51 -4.93 -2.76
C PHE A 407 -2.45 -3.84 -3.29
N ASN A 408 -2.13 -3.32 -4.48
CA ASN A 408 -3.00 -2.36 -5.13
C ASN A 408 -4.19 -3.09 -5.75
N SER A 409 -5.38 -2.71 -5.31
CA SER A 409 -6.65 -3.08 -5.94
C SER A 409 -7.70 -2.02 -5.64
N PRO A 410 -8.43 -1.55 -6.65
CA PRO A 410 -9.47 -0.53 -6.47
C PRO A 410 -10.74 -1.09 -5.83
N HIS A 411 -10.98 -2.41 -5.95
CA HIS A 411 -12.19 -3.08 -5.47
C HIS A 411 -11.87 -4.19 -4.47
N PRO A 412 -12.83 -4.50 -3.57
CA PRO A 412 -12.80 -5.74 -2.79
C PRO A 412 -12.75 -6.96 -3.71
N LEU A 413 -12.09 -8.02 -3.26
CA LEU A 413 -12.15 -9.29 -3.96
C LEU A 413 -13.53 -9.93 -3.78
N SER A 414 -14.08 -10.49 -4.86
CA SER A 414 -15.28 -11.30 -4.75
C SER A 414 -14.96 -12.65 -4.07
N LYS A 415 -16.00 -13.32 -3.55
CA LYS A 415 -15.82 -14.67 -2.95
C LYS A 415 -15.27 -15.66 -3.97
N GLU A 416 -15.70 -15.54 -5.22
CA GLU A 416 -15.25 -16.37 -6.33
C GLU A 416 -13.77 -16.14 -6.64
N GLN A 417 -13.32 -14.87 -6.65
CA GLN A 417 -11.91 -14.55 -6.85
C GLN A 417 -11.04 -15.08 -5.70
N ILE A 418 -11.48 -14.95 -4.44
CA ILE A 418 -10.77 -15.51 -3.29
C ILE A 418 -10.62 -17.03 -3.44
N LEU A 419 -11.69 -17.74 -3.80
CA LEU A 419 -11.65 -19.19 -4.03
C LEU A 419 -10.74 -19.57 -5.19
N GLN A 420 -10.74 -18.81 -6.29
CA GLN A 420 -9.85 -19.04 -7.43
C GLN A 420 -8.37 -18.85 -7.03
N ILE A 421 -8.05 -17.80 -6.27
CA ILE A 421 -6.69 -17.54 -5.78
C ILE A 421 -6.24 -18.68 -4.86
N GLU A 422 -7.06 -19.09 -3.90
CA GLU A 422 -6.75 -20.21 -3.01
C GLU A 422 -6.53 -21.51 -3.78
N SER A 423 -7.41 -21.81 -4.73
CA SER A 423 -7.32 -23.01 -5.58
C SER A 423 -6.01 -23.00 -6.39
N LEU A 424 -5.65 -21.86 -6.99
CA LEU A 424 -4.46 -21.74 -7.81
C LEU A 424 -3.17 -21.88 -6.98
N VAL A 425 -3.10 -21.24 -5.81
CA VAL A 425 -1.96 -21.38 -4.90
C VAL A 425 -1.82 -22.82 -4.43
N ASN A 426 -2.92 -23.46 -4.03
CA ASN A 426 -2.88 -24.85 -3.59
C ASN A 426 -2.54 -25.82 -4.74
N SER A 427 -2.95 -25.56 -5.99
CA SER A 427 -2.53 -26.40 -7.11
C SER A 427 -1.01 -26.40 -7.29
N TRP A 428 -0.37 -25.23 -7.25
CA TRP A 428 1.10 -25.13 -7.32
C TRP A 428 1.81 -25.77 -6.13
N ILE A 429 1.20 -25.76 -4.95
CA ILE A 429 1.70 -26.51 -3.78
C ILE A 429 1.68 -28.00 -4.08
N PHE A 430 0.56 -28.54 -4.58
CA PHE A 430 0.42 -29.98 -4.91
C PHE A 430 1.27 -30.41 -6.12
N GLU A 431 1.52 -29.52 -7.07
CA GLU A 431 2.39 -29.77 -8.24
C GLU A 431 3.87 -29.95 -7.85
N ASN A 432 4.27 -29.57 -6.65
CA ASN A 432 5.60 -29.80 -6.09
C ASN A 432 6.75 -29.20 -6.91
N HIS A 433 6.61 -27.95 -7.31
CA HIS A 433 7.65 -27.22 -8.05
C HIS A 433 8.92 -27.05 -7.21
N PRO A 434 10.13 -27.23 -7.80
CA PRO A 434 11.38 -26.91 -7.13
C PRO A 434 11.54 -25.40 -6.99
N ILE A 435 12.11 -24.95 -5.87
CA ILE A 435 12.50 -23.55 -5.68
C ILE A 435 13.98 -23.40 -5.95
N GLN A 436 14.31 -22.64 -6.98
CA GLN A 436 15.68 -22.38 -7.42
C GLN A 436 16.16 -21.03 -6.89
N VAL A 437 17.34 -21.00 -6.30
CA VAL A 437 18.00 -19.78 -5.86
C VAL A 437 19.21 -19.52 -6.73
N LYS A 438 19.26 -18.33 -7.34
CA LYS A 438 20.35 -17.91 -8.22
C LYS A 438 20.88 -16.56 -7.78
N HIS A 439 22.19 -16.34 -7.94
CA HIS A 439 22.81 -15.03 -7.79
C HIS A 439 23.23 -14.55 -9.19
N MET A 440 22.84 -13.35 -9.56
CA MET A 440 23.12 -12.78 -10.88
C MET A 440 23.14 -11.25 -10.83
N GLU A 441 23.64 -10.63 -11.89
CA GLU A 441 23.56 -9.18 -12.06
C GLU A 441 22.09 -8.72 -12.05
N LYS A 442 21.83 -7.60 -11.41
CA LYS A 442 20.47 -7.04 -11.26
C LYS A 442 19.77 -6.83 -12.59
N ASP A 443 20.50 -6.29 -13.58
CA ASP A 443 19.94 -6.01 -14.90
C ASP A 443 19.58 -7.30 -15.64
N ASP A 444 20.36 -8.34 -15.47
CA ASP A 444 20.09 -9.65 -16.08
C ASP A 444 18.90 -10.34 -15.41
N ALA A 445 18.76 -10.20 -14.09
CA ALA A 445 17.57 -10.67 -13.38
C ALA A 445 16.28 -9.99 -13.89
N LEU A 446 16.32 -8.68 -14.06
CA LEU A 446 15.17 -7.91 -14.59
C LEU A 446 14.85 -8.28 -16.05
N LYS A 447 15.87 -8.47 -16.90
CA LYS A 447 15.67 -8.96 -18.28
C LYS A 447 15.08 -10.37 -18.32
N ALA A 448 15.43 -11.22 -17.36
CA ALA A 448 14.86 -12.56 -17.22
C ALA A 448 13.40 -12.55 -16.70
N GLY A 449 12.87 -11.38 -16.31
CA GLY A 449 11.49 -11.22 -15.83
C GLY A 449 11.34 -11.26 -14.31
N ALA A 450 12.44 -11.19 -13.55
CA ALA A 450 12.38 -11.16 -12.10
C ALA A 450 11.70 -9.88 -11.60
N LEU A 451 10.80 -10.04 -10.63
CA LEU A 451 10.10 -8.93 -10.01
C LEU A 451 10.97 -8.32 -8.90
N ALA A 452 11.20 -7.02 -8.97
CA ALA A 452 11.84 -6.25 -7.92
C ALA A 452 10.78 -5.57 -7.04
N MET A 453 10.96 -5.63 -5.73
CA MET A 453 10.09 -4.91 -4.79
C MET A 453 10.35 -3.40 -4.89
N PHE A 454 9.28 -2.63 -4.93
CA PHE A 454 9.38 -1.19 -5.07
C PHE A 454 9.88 -0.54 -3.78
N GLY A 455 10.95 0.29 -3.90
CA GLY A 455 11.50 1.04 -2.76
C GLY A 455 12.67 0.35 -2.04
N GLU A 456 13.01 -0.88 -2.38
CA GLU A 456 14.23 -1.52 -1.87
C GLU A 456 15.46 -1.12 -2.69
N LYS A 457 16.57 -0.94 -1.98
CA LYS A 457 17.88 -0.69 -2.61
C LYS A 457 18.59 -2.03 -2.79
N TYR A 458 18.76 -2.43 -4.03
CA TYR A 458 19.49 -3.64 -4.39
C TYR A 458 20.94 -3.29 -4.77
N GLY A 459 21.88 -4.17 -4.44
CA GLY A 459 23.25 -4.11 -4.96
C GLY A 459 23.32 -4.55 -6.42
N ASP A 460 24.53 -4.56 -6.98
CA ASP A 460 24.77 -4.98 -8.37
C ASP A 460 24.46 -6.47 -8.57
N ILE A 461 24.86 -7.32 -7.60
CA ILE A 461 24.51 -8.75 -7.57
C ILE A 461 23.29 -8.95 -6.67
N VAL A 462 22.27 -9.61 -7.19
CA VAL A 462 21.01 -9.87 -6.50
C VAL A 462 20.73 -11.37 -6.35
N ARG A 463 20.05 -11.73 -5.26
CA ARG A 463 19.53 -13.08 -5.03
C ARG A 463 18.14 -13.18 -5.63
N VAL A 464 17.97 -14.10 -6.57
CA VAL A 464 16.71 -14.40 -7.25
C VAL A 464 16.15 -15.71 -6.71
N VAL A 465 14.90 -15.69 -6.27
CA VAL A 465 14.10 -16.86 -5.92
C VAL A 465 13.15 -17.15 -7.06
N ASP A 466 13.33 -18.31 -7.68
CA ASP A 466 12.62 -18.73 -8.88
C ASP A 466 11.81 -19.99 -8.61
N VAL A 467 10.51 -19.90 -8.80
CA VAL A 467 9.58 -21.04 -8.88
C VAL A 467 9.21 -21.19 -10.35
N PRO A 468 9.86 -22.09 -11.11
CA PRO A 468 9.75 -22.16 -12.56
C PRO A 468 8.30 -22.23 -13.06
N GLY A 469 7.94 -21.30 -13.96
CA GLY A 469 6.59 -21.20 -14.51
C GLY A 469 5.55 -20.52 -13.60
N VAL A 470 5.92 -20.15 -12.36
CA VAL A 470 5.00 -19.57 -11.39
C VAL A 470 5.43 -18.18 -10.94
N SER A 471 6.63 -18.04 -10.37
CA SER A 471 7.12 -16.78 -9.81
C SER A 471 8.63 -16.68 -9.92
N MET A 472 9.16 -15.47 -10.21
CA MET A 472 10.57 -15.15 -10.14
C MET A 472 10.72 -13.77 -9.49
N GLU A 473 11.40 -13.69 -8.34
CA GLU A 473 11.46 -12.47 -7.53
C GLU A 473 12.85 -12.22 -6.95
N LEU A 474 13.24 -10.94 -6.84
CA LEU A 474 14.41 -10.53 -6.09
C LEU A 474 14.09 -10.63 -4.59
N CYS A 475 14.63 -11.64 -3.91
CA CYS A 475 14.27 -11.92 -2.53
C CYS A 475 15.45 -12.42 -1.70
N GLY A 476 15.69 -11.73 -0.55
CA GLY A 476 16.70 -12.11 0.46
C GLY A 476 16.16 -12.97 1.59
N GLY A 477 14.88 -13.35 1.58
CA GLY A 477 14.26 -14.15 2.62
C GLY A 477 14.58 -15.64 2.58
N THR A 478 14.15 -16.39 3.60
CA THR A 478 14.26 -17.84 3.62
C THR A 478 13.03 -18.49 3.02
N HIS A 479 13.21 -19.57 2.29
CA HIS A 479 12.16 -20.26 1.55
C HIS A 479 12.26 -21.77 1.72
N VAL A 480 11.14 -22.46 1.53
CA VAL A 480 11.13 -23.92 1.42
C VAL A 480 11.86 -24.37 0.14
N ARG A 481 12.26 -25.61 0.07
CA ARG A 481 12.99 -26.16 -1.10
C ARG A 481 12.08 -26.51 -2.27
N LYS A 482 10.83 -26.90 -1.95
CA LYS A 482 9.80 -27.27 -2.91
C LYS A 482 8.45 -26.71 -2.46
N THR A 483 7.57 -26.38 -3.40
CA THR A 483 6.27 -25.81 -3.07
C THR A 483 5.39 -26.73 -2.21
N SER A 484 5.54 -28.05 -2.31
CA SER A 484 4.81 -28.99 -1.45
C SER A 484 5.15 -28.88 0.05
N GLU A 485 6.32 -28.37 0.42
CA GLU A 485 6.70 -28.12 1.81
C GLU A 485 5.92 -26.95 2.44
N VAL A 486 5.25 -26.12 1.64
CA VAL A 486 4.28 -25.13 2.12
C VAL A 486 3.10 -25.79 2.81
N GLY A 487 2.72 -27.00 2.38
CA GLY A 487 1.61 -27.79 2.91
C GLY A 487 0.28 -27.39 2.31
N SER A 488 -0.44 -26.47 2.92
CA SER A 488 -1.71 -25.92 2.42
C SER A 488 -1.76 -24.41 2.61
N PHE A 489 -2.65 -23.74 1.88
CA PHE A 489 -2.82 -22.29 1.91
C PHE A 489 -4.29 -21.91 2.09
N LYS A 490 -4.57 -20.95 2.98
CA LYS A 490 -5.92 -20.44 3.24
C LYS A 490 -5.92 -18.94 3.48
N ILE A 491 -6.73 -18.19 2.74
CA ILE A 491 -7.02 -16.78 3.01
C ILE A 491 -8.04 -16.71 4.16
N ILE A 492 -7.69 -16.02 5.24
CA ILE A 492 -8.58 -15.87 6.40
C ILE A 492 -9.30 -14.53 6.40
N ASN A 493 -8.70 -13.50 5.80
CA ASN A 493 -9.28 -12.17 5.76
C ASN A 493 -8.84 -11.38 4.53
N GLU A 494 -9.75 -10.54 4.01
CA GLU A 494 -9.47 -9.57 2.95
C GLU A 494 -10.17 -8.25 3.29
N LEU A 495 -9.40 -7.16 3.40
CA LEU A 495 -9.93 -5.86 3.82
C LEU A 495 -9.23 -4.68 3.13
N GLY A 496 -9.91 -3.54 3.07
CA GLY A 496 -9.32 -2.27 2.61
C GLY A 496 -8.55 -1.61 3.74
N ILE A 497 -7.32 -1.17 3.48
CA ILE A 497 -6.49 -0.47 4.47
C ILE A 497 -6.26 1.00 4.11
N SER A 498 -6.34 1.31 2.83
CA SER A 498 -6.36 2.69 2.34
C SER A 498 -7.00 2.73 0.94
N SER A 499 -7.21 3.92 0.42
CA SER A 499 -7.77 4.07 -0.93
C SER A 499 -6.89 3.39 -1.99
N GLY A 500 -7.45 2.39 -2.66
CA GLY A 500 -6.76 1.63 -3.71
C GLY A 500 -5.76 0.58 -3.20
N ILE A 501 -5.71 0.32 -1.87
CA ILE A 501 -4.86 -0.72 -1.28
C ILE A 501 -5.71 -1.69 -0.48
N ARG A 502 -5.57 -2.96 -0.80
CA ARG A 502 -6.23 -4.09 -0.14
C ARG A 502 -5.19 -4.92 0.61
N ARG A 503 -5.62 -5.55 1.68
CA ARG A 503 -4.82 -6.45 2.52
C ARG A 503 -5.42 -7.83 2.53
N ILE A 504 -4.60 -8.83 2.27
CA ILE A 504 -4.91 -10.23 2.53
C ILE A 504 -4.13 -10.68 3.75
N GLU A 505 -4.80 -11.36 4.67
CA GLU A 505 -4.19 -12.19 5.71
C GLU A 505 -4.45 -13.64 5.38
N ALA A 506 -3.40 -14.47 5.43
CA ALA A 506 -3.49 -15.89 5.08
C ALA A 506 -2.61 -16.74 5.99
N LEU A 507 -2.89 -18.01 5.98
CA LEU A 507 -2.17 -19.07 6.70
C LEU A 507 -1.58 -20.06 5.72
N SER A 508 -0.48 -20.72 6.11
CA SER A 508 0.07 -21.86 5.38
C SER A 508 0.42 -23.03 6.31
N GLY A 509 0.54 -24.21 5.72
CA GLY A 509 0.98 -25.43 6.41
C GLY A 509 0.11 -25.86 7.58
N GLN A 510 0.75 -26.19 8.70
CA GLN A 510 0.08 -26.66 9.91
C GLN A 510 -0.97 -25.67 10.44
N LEU A 511 -0.73 -24.36 10.28
CA LEU A 511 -1.67 -23.32 10.74
C LEU A 511 -3.05 -23.41 10.05
N VAL A 512 -3.10 -23.89 8.82
CA VAL A 512 -4.36 -24.13 8.09
C VAL A 512 -5.12 -25.29 8.70
N LEU A 513 -4.43 -26.35 9.09
CA LEU A 513 -5.04 -27.51 9.76
C LEU A 513 -5.59 -27.12 11.13
N ASP A 514 -4.83 -26.34 11.89
CA ASP A 514 -5.25 -25.83 13.20
C ASP A 514 -6.51 -24.94 13.06
N TYR A 515 -6.55 -24.08 12.04
CA TYR A 515 -7.70 -23.25 11.72
C TYR A 515 -8.95 -24.07 11.35
N PHE A 516 -8.80 -25.14 10.56
CA PHE A 516 -9.93 -26.02 10.24
C PHE A 516 -10.40 -26.79 11.47
N LYS A 517 -9.49 -27.29 12.30
CA LYS A 517 -9.83 -28.00 13.54
C LYS A 517 -10.66 -27.10 14.48
N GLU A 518 -10.27 -25.83 14.67
CA GLU A 518 -11.04 -24.87 15.48
C GLU A 518 -12.45 -24.65 14.92
N ARG A 519 -12.59 -24.61 13.58
CA ARG A 519 -13.90 -24.50 12.93
C ARG A 519 -14.75 -25.74 13.10
N ASP A 520 -14.16 -26.92 12.94
CA ASP A 520 -14.86 -28.20 13.14
C ASP A 520 -15.36 -28.30 14.58
N GLU A 521 -14.50 -28.01 15.57
CA GLU A 521 -14.91 -27.93 16.99
C GLU A 521 -16.07 -26.96 17.24
N THR A 522 -16.09 -25.83 16.54
CA THR A 522 -17.18 -24.84 16.64
C THR A 522 -18.47 -25.39 16.03
N VAL A 523 -18.38 -26.06 14.90
CA VAL A 523 -19.53 -26.71 14.23
C VAL A 523 -20.08 -27.83 15.12
N ASP A 524 -19.22 -28.64 15.73
CA ASP A 524 -19.62 -29.69 16.65
C ASP A 524 -20.36 -29.14 17.88
N LYS A 525 -19.81 -28.09 18.52
CA LYS A 525 -20.49 -27.42 19.63
C LYS A 525 -21.86 -26.84 19.24
N LEU A 526 -21.99 -26.29 18.04
CA LEU A 526 -23.27 -25.83 17.53
C LEU A 526 -24.24 -26.97 17.25
N SER A 527 -23.74 -28.09 16.71
CA SER A 527 -24.51 -29.31 16.47
C SER A 527 -25.09 -29.88 17.75
N ASP A 528 -24.27 -29.95 18.80
CA ASP A 528 -24.71 -30.42 20.12
C ASP A 528 -25.75 -29.48 20.75
N LEU A 529 -25.51 -28.14 20.69
CA LEU A 529 -26.40 -27.13 21.25
C LEU A 529 -27.77 -27.17 20.56
N LEU A 530 -27.79 -27.27 19.23
CA LEU A 530 -29.00 -27.23 18.40
C LEU A 530 -29.63 -28.61 18.19
N LYS A 531 -28.98 -29.66 18.68
CA LYS A 531 -29.38 -31.08 18.49
C LYS A 531 -29.67 -31.39 17.03
N ALA A 532 -28.78 -30.96 16.15
CA ALA A 532 -28.89 -31.13 14.71
C ALA A 532 -27.52 -31.53 14.12
N SER A 533 -27.52 -32.39 13.10
CA SER A 533 -26.28 -32.71 12.38
C SER A 533 -25.70 -31.48 11.66
N PRO A 534 -24.38 -31.42 11.42
CA PRO A 534 -23.73 -30.30 10.73
C PRO A 534 -24.45 -29.87 9.45
N SER A 535 -24.90 -30.82 8.64
CA SER A 535 -25.62 -30.55 7.39
C SER A 535 -27.00 -29.91 7.57
N LYS A 536 -27.63 -30.05 8.76
CA LYS A 536 -28.96 -29.49 9.08
C LYS A 536 -28.92 -28.28 9.98
N LEU A 537 -27.73 -27.79 10.36
CA LEU A 537 -27.60 -26.62 11.23
C LEU A 537 -28.28 -25.37 10.66
N PHE A 538 -28.09 -25.11 9.36
CA PHE A 538 -28.69 -23.96 8.70
C PHE A 538 -30.23 -24.01 8.75
N GLU A 539 -30.82 -25.17 8.44
CA GLU A 539 -32.27 -25.37 8.49
C GLU A 539 -32.80 -25.20 9.91
N ARG A 540 -32.08 -25.73 10.91
CA ARG A 540 -32.50 -25.62 12.32
C ARG A 540 -32.44 -24.18 12.83
N VAL A 541 -31.39 -23.43 12.50
CA VAL A 541 -31.30 -22.00 12.85
C VAL A 541 -32.40 -21.19 12.15
N SER A 542 -32.68 -21.45 10.88
CA SER A 542 -33.74 -20.79 10.14
C SER A 542 -35.13 -21.05 10.74
N SER A 543 -35.39 -22.31 11.17
CA SER A 543 -36.61 -22.68 11.88
C SER A 543 -36.74 -21.93 13.20
N LEU A 544 -35.68 -21.90 14.01
CA LEU A 544 -35.67 -21.17 15.29
C LEU A 544 -35.92 -19.67 15.12
N GLN A 545 -35.35 -19.05 14.09
CA GLN A 545 -35.61 -17.65 13.77
C GLN A 545 -37.09 -17.42 13.41
N SER A 546 -37.69 -18.32 12.60
CA SER A 546 -39.08 -18.24 12.23
C SER A 546 -40.01 -18.44 13.44
N GLU A 547 -39.70 -19.42 14.30
CA GLU A 547 -40.42 -19.65 15.56
C GLU A 547 -40.35 -18.42 16.48
N LEU A 548 -39.17 -17.80 16.62
CA LEU A 548 -38.99 -16.58 17.42
C LEU A 548 -39.85 -15.41 16.90
N ILE A 549 -39.88 -15.19 15.58
CA ILE A 549 -40.74 -14.16 14.97
C ILE A 549 -42.20 -14.42 15.26
N THR A 550 -42.65 -15.67 15.15
CA THR A 550 -44.03 -16.05 15.43
C THR A 550 -44.40 -15.82 16.90
N LYS A 551 -43.52 -16.27 17.80
CA LYS A 551 -43.72 -16.08 19.25
C LYS A 551 -43.71 -14.60 19.66
N ASN A 552 -42.88 -13.78 19.06
CA ASN A 552 -42.91 -12.32 19.31
C ASN A 552 -44.20 -11.68 18.85
N LYS A 553 -44.80 -12.12 17.73
CA LYS A 553 -46.12 -11.65 17.29
C LYS A 553 -47.23 -12.09 18.25
N GLU A 554 -47.19 -13.34 18.74
CA GLU A 554 -48.16 -13.84 19.75
C GLU A 554 -48.05 -13.04 21.05
N ILE A 555 -46.85 -12.80 21.54
CA ILE A 555 -46.60 -11.99 22.75
C ILE A 555 -47.14 -10.57 22.55
N GLN A 556 -46.90 -9.94 21.39
CA GLN A 556 -47.40 -8.61 21.12
C GLN A 556 -48.93 -8.58 21.13
N LYS A 557 -49.58 -9.56 20.49
CA LYS A 557 -51.03 -9.70 20.50
C LYS A 557 -51.58 -9.84 21.94
N MET A 558 -50.99 -10.69 22.77
CA MET A 558 -51.37 -10.83 24.18
C MET A 558 -51.18 -9.52 24.96
N LYS A 559 -50.09 -8.78 24.71
CA LYS A 559 -49.89 -7.46 25.34
C LYS A 559 -50.98 -6.46 24.96
N ASP A 560 -51.36 -6.47 23.69
CA ASP A 560 -52.41 -5.57 23.21
C ASP A 560 -53.78 -5.96 23.82
N GLU A 561 -54.11 -7.24 23.95
CA GLU A 561 -55.28 -7.74 24.64
C GLU A 561 -55.28 -7.36 26.12
N ILE A 562 -54.16 -7.54 26.84
CA ILE A 562 -54.05 -7.13 28.23
C ILE A 562 -54.21 -5.60 28.37
N ALA A 563 -53.63 -4.82 27.49
CA ALA A 563 -53.78 -3.37 27.48
C ALA A 563 -55.23 -2.97 27.28
N TYR A 564 -55.95 -3.64 26.34
CA TYR A 564 -57.38 -3.42 26.11
C TYR A 564 -58.23 -3.74 27.36
N PHE A 565 -58.00 -4.90 28.03
CA PHE A 565 -58.72 -5.25 29.23
C PHE A 565 -58.43 -4.27 30.40
N LYS A 566 -57.18 -3.84 30.59
CA LYS A 566 -56.81 -2.83 31.55
C LYS A 566 -57.50 -1.50 31.27
N TYR A 567 -57.53 -1.06 30.02
CA TYR A 567 -58.21 0.16 29.62
C TYR A 567 -59.72 0.07 29.88
N SER A 568 -60.36 -1.04 29.50
CA SER A 568 -61.79 -1.28 29.73
C SER A 568 -62.14 -1.27 31.22
N SER A 569 -61.31 -1.89 32.07
CA SER A 569 -61.53 -1.89 33.54
C SER A 569 -61.37 -0.49 34.16
N LEU A 570 -60.39 0.28 33.68
CA LEU A 570 -60.18 1.67 34.12
C LEU A 570 -61.32 2.58 33.65
N SER A 571 -61.75 2.40 32.42
CA SER A 571 -62.89 3.16 31.84
C SER A 571 -64.21 2.89 32.58
N SER A 572 -64.45 1.64 33.01
CA SER A 572 -65.66 1.28 33.79
C SER A 572 -65.64 1.81 35.24
N SER A 573 -64.45 2.09 35.78
CA SER A 573 -64.24 2.66 37.11
C SER A 573 -64.05 4.18 37.14
N ALA A 574 -64.03 4.83 35.98
CA ALA A 574 -63.82 6.26 35.87
C ALA A 574 -65.02 7.09 36.34
N ASN A 575 -64.78 7.99 37.28
CA ASN A 575 -65.78 8.95 37.75
C ASN A 575 -65.88 10.14 36.77
N LYS A 576 -67.09 10.49 36.39
CA LYS A 576 -67.36 11.63 35.52
C LYS A 576 -67.19 12.93 36.28
N ILE A 577 -66.26 13.78 35.92
CA ILE A 577 -66.04 15.10 36.53
C ILE A 577 -66.38 16.17 35.48
N GLY A 578 -67.56 16.76 35.60
CA GLY A 578 -68.04 17.76 34.67
C GLY A 578 -68.30 17.21 33.25
N LEU A 579 -67.74 17.85 32.23
CA LEU A 579 -67.81 17.44 30.82
C LEU A 579 -66.73 16.43 30.40
N PHE A 580 -65.86 16.06 31.31
CA PHE A 580 -64.74 15.12 31.08
C PHE A 580 -64.94 13.81 31.84
N SER A 581 -64.61 12.67 31.22
CA SER A 581 -64.63 11.34 31.85
C SER A 581 -63.26 10.69 31.79
#